data_fba180b96d17b5c5570ba2d3aaa7d9c7
#
_entry.id   fba180b96d17b5c5570ba2d3aaa7d9c7
#
_cell.length_a   1.000
_cell.length_b   1.000
_cell.length_c   1.000
_cell.angle_alpha   90.00
_cell.angle_beta   90.00
_cell.angle_gamma   90.00
#
_symmetry.space_group_name_H-M   'P 1'
#
loop_
_entity.id
_entity.type
_entity.pdbx_description
1 polymer ?
#
loop_
_entity_poly.entity_id
_entity_poly.type
_entity_poly.pdbx_seq_one_letter_code
_entity_poly.pdbx_strand_id
1 'polypeptide(L)'
;AKALFHCDTVQSIGKTILDVQELGIDFLVASAHKFHGPKGIGFAYLKKNSMLQPMIFGGEQEKGMRAGTEAVHQVVGMAKAFELACENLENDINYISDLKNYCFSELKNIFPDVKINGENTFYNLLNVQLPLSEEKTSMLLFTLDMKGIAVSRGSACQSGSIKPSHVLAEFLSPEETKKPSLRISLSHFNTKEDIDLLVEALKTV
;
A
#
# COMPACT_ATOMS: atom_id res chain seq x y z
N ALA A 1 -4.58 23.53 -23.81
CA ALA A 1 -3.44 23.63 -22.89
C ALA A 1 -2.84 22.24 -22.75
N LYS A 2 -1.51 22.15 -22.80
CA LYS A 2 -0.80 20.86 -22.64
C LYS A 2 -0.55 20.68 -21.13
N ALA A 3 -1.39 19.92 -20.46
CA ALA A 3 -1.19 19.60 -19.05
C ALA A 3 -0.01 18.60 -18.90
N LEU A 4 0.77 18.77 -17.84
CA LEU A 4 1.79 17.79 -17.45
C LEU A 4 1.14 16.74 -16.55
N PHE A 5 1.55 15.47 -16.74
CA PHE A 5 1.05 14.35 -15.95
C PHE A 5 2.12 13.87 -14.97
N HIS A 6 1.90 14.15 -13.69
CA HIS A 6 2.69 13.59 -12.58
C HIS A 6 1.90 12.44 -11.93
N CYS A 7 2.56 11.30 -11.75
CA CYS A 7 1.98 10.15 -11.08
C CYS A 7 2.79 9.75 -9.85
N ASP A 8 2.17 9.72 -8.68
CA ASP A 8 2.72 9.04 -7.51
C ASP A 8 2.47 7.54 -7.66
N THR A 9 3.53 6.80 -8.01
CA THR A 9 3.46 5.35 -8.21
C THR A 9 3.99 4.55 -7.01
N VAL A 10 4.15 5.18 -5.86
CA VAL A 10 4.69 4.56 -4.64
C VAL A 10 3.95 3.25 -4.28
N GLN A 11 2.66 3.15 -4.56
CA GLN A 11 1.88 1.95 -4.27
C GLN A 11 1.73 0.97 -5.45
N SER A 12 2.08 1.37 -6.68
CA SER A 12 1.90 0.57 -7.89
C SER A 12 3.20 0.08 -8.52
N ILE A 13 4.30 0.84 -8.40
CA ILE A 13 5.60 0.43 -8.94
C ILE A 13 6.08 -0.90 -8.35
N GLY A 14 6.56 -1.82 -9.18
CA GLY A 14 6.95 -3.18 -8.78
C GLY A 14 5.78 -4.10 -8.41
N LYS A 15 4.53 -3.63 -8.60
CA LYS A 15 3.30 -4.40 -8.32
C LYS A 15 2.35 -4.44 -9.52
N THR A 16 2.62 -3.65 -10.54
CA THR A 16 1.90 -3.69 -11.81
C THR A 16 2.88 -3.31 -12.92
N ILE A 17 2.54 -3.66 -14.14
CA ILE A 17 3.29 -3.22 -15.33
C ILE A 17 2.98 -1.74 -15.55
N LEU A 18 4.02 -0.91 -15.58
CA LEU A 18 3.92 0.52 -15.84
C LEU A 18 4.81 0.88 -17.02
N ASP A 19 4.21 1.17 -18.17
CA ASP A 19 4.91 1.75 -19.31
C ASP A 19 4.66 3.28 -19.32
N VAL A 20 5.70 4.03 -19.01
CA VAL A 20 5.61 5.50 -18.90
C VAL A 20 5.34 6.18 -20.24
N GLN A 21 5.67 5.52 -21.36
CA GLN A 21 5.42 6.04 -22.71
C GLN A 21 3.97 5.81 -23.12
N GLU A 22 3.47 4.59 -22.93
CA GLU A 22 2.08 4.22 -23.20
C GLU A 22 1.10 5.05 -22.37
N LEU A 23 1.39 5.20 -21.07
CA LEU A 23 0.59 5.99 -20.15
C LEU A 23 0.75 7.50 -20.31
N GLY A 24 1.73 7.95 -21.09
CA GLY A 24 2.00 9.37 -21.31
C GLY A 24 2.46 10.13 -20.04
N ILE A 25 3.12 9.43 -19.12
CA ILE A 25 3.60 10.00 -17.86
C ILE A 25 4.79 10.91 -18.12
N ASP A 26 4.73 12.16 -17.62
CA ASP A 26 5.82 13.11 -17.67
C ASP A 26 6.74 13.01 -16.43
N PHE A 27 6.16 12.73 -15.27
CA PHE A 27 6.86 12.57 -13.98
C PHE A 27 6.28 11.40 -13.18
N LEU A 28 7.16 10.63 -12.56
CA LEU A 28 6.77 9.51 -11.70
C LEU A 28 7.69 9.50 -10.48
N VAL A 29 7.15 9.14 -9.33
CA VAL A 29 7.93 8.94 -8.09
C VAL A 29 7.69 7.56 -7.51
N ALA A 30 8.73 7.00 -6.88
CA ALA A 30 8.71 5.71 -6.23
C ALA A 30 9.48 5.71 -4.91
N SER A 31 9.17 4.78 -4.02
CA SER A 31 9.87 4.55 -2.75
C SER A 31 10.25 3.08 -2.61
N ALA A 32 11.54 2.81 -2.39
CA ALA A 32 12.07 1.46 -2.38
C ALA A 32 11.41 0.53 -1.35
N HIS A 33 11.13 1.03 -0.15
CA HIS A 33 10.50 0.23 0.93
C HIS A 33 9.07 -0.23 0.61
N LYS A 34 8.45 0.24 -0.46
CA LYS A 34 7.12 -0.20 -0.90
C LYS A 34 7.16 -1.43 -1.81
N PHE A 35 8.35 -1.77 -2.30
CA PHE A 35 8.63 -3.01 -3.03
C PHE A 35 9.80 -3.78 -2.40
N HIS A 36 9.83 -3.80 -1.06
CA HIS A 36 10.78 -4.55 -0.21
C HIS A 36 12.25 -4.12 -0.30
N GLY A 37 12.51 -2.93 -0.82
CA GLY A 37 13.83 -2.32 -0.82
C GLY A 37 14.14 -1.52 0.46
N PRO A 38 15.32 -0.87 0.55
CA PRO A 38 15.72 -0.09 1.71
C PRO A 38 14.81 1.10 1.99
N LYS A 39 14.64 1.45 3.28
CA LYS A 39 14.02 2.71 3.68
C LYS A 39 14.95 3.89 3.39
N GLY A 40 14.37 5.07 3.17
CA GLY A 40 15.13 6.32 3.01
C GLY A 40 15.63 6.57 1.60
N ILE A 41 15.29 5.72 0.64
CA ILE A 41 15.60 5.91 -0.78
C ILE A 41 14.37 5.67 -1.66
N GLY A 42 14.34 6.36 -2.78
CA GLY A 42 13.38 6.22 -3.85
C GLY A 42 13.96 6.76 -5.15
N PHE A 43 13.20 6.77 -6.21
CA PHE A 43 13.60 7.37 -7.45
C PHE A 43 12.49 8.21 -8.06
N ALA A 44 12.88 9.13 -8.94
CA ALA A 44 11.97 9.89 -9.78
C ALA A 44 12.31 9.62 -11.25
N TYR A 45 11.28 9.35 -12.05
CA TYR A 45 11.37 9.40 -13.49
C TYR A 45 10.98 10.80 -13.96
N LEU A 46 11.84 11.38 -14.79
CA LEU A 46 11.63 12.67 -15.41
C LEU A 46 11.73 12.49 -16.94
N LYS A 47 10.66 12.81 -17.64
CA LYS A 47 10.68 12.79 -19.11
C LYS A 47 11.72 13.79 -19.63
N LYS A 48 12.46 13.41 -20.65
CA LYS A 48 13.45 14.31 -21.29
C LYS A 48 12.80 15.62 -21.70
N ASN A 49 13.53 16.72 -21.52
CA ASN A 49 13.09 18.09 -21.84
C ASN A 49 11.87 18.56 -21.02
N SER A 50 11.72 18.05 -19.80
CA SER A 50 10.63 18.44 -18.89
C SER A 50 10.76 19.86 -18.33
N MET A 51 11.89 20.55 -18.60
CA MET A 51 12.21 21.91 -18.13
C MET A 51 12.17 22.07 -16.61
N LEU A 52 12.26 20.97 -15.85
CA LEU A 52 12.38 21.04 -14.40
C LEU A 52 13.72 21.62 -13.99
N GLN A 53 13.69 22.42 -12.94
CA GLN A 53 14.89 22.98 -12.32
C GLN A 53 15.18 22.25 -11.01
N PRO A 54 16.46 22.06 -10.65
CA PRO A 54 16.81 21.48 -9.36
C PRO A 54 16.32 22.38 -8.23
N MET A 55 15.94 21.78 -7.10
CA MET A 55 15.56 22.49 -5.88
C MET A 55 16.64 22.40 -4.80
N ILE A 56 17.57 21.44 -4.92
CA ILE A 56 18.70 21.25 -4.00
C ILE A 56 19.98 21.51 -4.78
N PHE A 57 20.61 22.64 -4.49
CA PHE A 57 21.78 23.13 -5.20
C PHE A 57 23.10 22.72 -4.50
N GLY A 58 24.18 22.58 -5.26
CA GLY A 58 25.52 22.25 -4.78
C GLY A 58 26.33 21.54 -5.86
N GLY A 59 26.80 20.32 -5.58
CA GLY A 59 27.55 19.52 -6.55
C GLY A 59 26.64 19.00 -7.70
N GLU A 60 27.28 18.43 -8.72
CA GLU A 60 26.61 17.99 -9.94
C GLU A 60 26.07 16.55 -9.89
N GLN A 61 25.84 16.01 -8.69
CA GLN A 61 25.25 14.69 -8.53
C GLN A 61 23.87 14.63 -9.20
N GLU A 62 23.42 13.43 -9.56
CA GLU A 62 22.17 13.22 -10.30
C GLU A 62 22.04 14.10 -11.55
N LYS A 63 23.17 14.28 -12.27
CA LYS A 63 23.24 15.14 -13.47
C LYS A 63 22.84 16.60 -13.21
N GLY A 64 23.16 17.12 -12.02
CA GLY A 64 22.82 18.45 -11.58
C GLY A 64 21.39 18.62 -11.07
N MET A 65 20.59 17.58 -11.08
CA MET A 65 19.18 17.65 -10.63
C MET A 65 19.02 17.58 -9.11
N ARG A 66 19.99 17.03 -8.39
CA ARG A 66 19.94 16.90 -6.94
C ARG A 66 21.35 16.76 -6.38
N ALA A 67 21.84 17.80 -5.75
CA ALA A 67 23.16 17.82 -5.12
C ALA A 67 23.21 16.92 -3.87
N GLY A 68 24.41 16.48 -3.52
CA GLY A 68 24.73 15.64 -2.37
C GLY A 68 25.18 14.25 -2.76
N THR A 69 26.10 13.68 -1.99
CA THR A 69 26.71 12.37 -2.25
C THR A 69 25.64 11.28 -2.37
N GLU A 70 25.76 10.44 -3.37
CA GLU A 70 24.83 9.33 -3.64
C GLU A 70 24.98 8.23 -2.57
N ALA A 71 23.86 7.77 -2.03
CA ALA A 71 23.81 6.64 -1.09
C ALA A 71 23.92 5.30 -1.84
N VAL A 72 25.11 5.00 -2.38
CA VAL A 72 25.35 3.89 -3.33
C VAL A 72 24.79 2.56 -2.82
N HIS A 73 25.00 2.24 -1.53
CA HIS A 73 24.50 0.98 -0.94
C HIS A 73 22.97 0.90 -0.96
N GLN A 74 22.28 2.01 -0.75
CA GLN A 74 20.82 2.07 -0.83
C GLN A 74 20.34 1.99 -2.28
N VAL A 75 21.05 2.63 -3.23
CA VAL A 75 20.74 2.54 -4.67
C VAL A 75 20.85 1.09 -5.15
N VAL A 76 21.95 0.39 -4.80
CA VAL A 76 22.13 -1.02 -5.16
C VAL A 76 21.03 -1.90 -4.57
N GLY A 77 20.70 -1.71 -3.29
CA GLY A 77 19.61 -2.43 -2.63
C GLY A 77 18.24 -2.17 -3.26
N MET A 78 17.96 -0.89 -3.62
CA MET A 78 16.75 -0.50 -4.34
C MET A 78 16.67 -1.15 -5.71
N ALA A 79 17.76 -1.11 -6.49
CA ALA A 79 17.82 -1.69 -7.83
C ALA A 79 17.55 -3.20 -7.78
N LYS A 80 18.18 -3.92 -6.84
CA LYS A 80 17.96 -5.37 -6.69
C LYS A 80 16.53 -5.70 -6.25
N ALA A 81 15.98 -4.93 -5.32
CA ALA A 81 14.59 -5.14 -4.89
C ALA A 81 13.59 -4.90 -6.04
N PHE A 82 13.85 -3.89 -6.88
CA PHE A 82 13.00 -3.61 -8.04
C PHE A 82 13.11 -4.69 -9.12
N GLU A 83 14.33 -5.16 -9.40
CA GLU A 83 14.57 -6.29 -10.31
C GLU A 83 13.76 -7.53 -9.87
N LEU A 84 13.88 -7.93 -8.59
CA LEU A 84 13.15 -9.08 -8.03
C LEU A 84 11.63 -8.88 -8.09
N ALA A 85 11.14 -7.67 -7.80
CA ALA A 85 9.71 -7.37 -7.89
C ALA A 85 9.19 -7.49 -9.33
N CYS A 86 9.98 -7.10 -10.34
CA CYS A 86 9.61 -7.25 -11.75
C CYS A 86 9.66 -8.72 -12.20
N GLU A 87 10.70 -9.46 -11.81
CA GLU A 87 10.88 -10.86 -12.17
C GLU A 87 9.76 -11.76 -11.61
N ASN A 88 9.28 -11.46 -10.39
CA ASN A 88 8.29 -12.28 -9.71
C ASN A 88 6.86 -11.74 -9.85
N LEU A 89 6.63 -10.66 -10.59
CA LEU A 89 5.38 -9.90 -10.62
C LEU A 89 4.14 -10.77 -10.83
N GLU A 90 4.15 -11.64 -11.84
CA GLU A 90 3.01 -12.49 -12.18
C GLU A 90 2.72 -13.54 -11.09
N ASN A 91 3.77 -14.16 -10.57
CA ASN A 91 3.66 -15.13 -9.47
C ASN A 91 3.11 -14.47 -8.20
N ASP A 92 3.63 -13.28 -7.87
CA ASP A 92 3.19 -12.51 -6.70
C ASP A 92 1.72 -12.09 -6.84
N ILE A 93 1.29 -11.62 -8.02
CA ILE A 93 -0.11 -11.26 -8.28
C ILE A 93 -1.02 -12.46 -8.03
N ASN A 94 -0.69 -13.62 -8.59
CA ASN A 94 -1.50 -14.83 -8.45
C ASN A 94 -1.55 -15.30 -6.99
N TYR A 95 -0.39 -15.48 -6.37
CA TYR A 95 -0.29 -15.95 -4.99
C TYR A 95 -1.00 -15.04 -3.99
N ILE A 96 -0.76 -13.72 -4.08
CA ILE A 96 -1.34 -12.75 -3.16
C ILE A 96 -2.84 -12.59 -3.40
N SER A 97 -3.30 -12.71 -4.65
CA SER A 97 -4.74 -12.73 -4.96
C SER A 97 -5.44 -13.92 -4.32
N ASP A 98 -4.83 -15.09 -4.36
CA ASP A 98 -5.36 -16.30 -3.71
C ASP A 98 -5.39 -16.14 -2.18
N LEU A 99 -4.34 -15.58 -1.58
CA LEU A 99 -4.33 -15.25 -0.14
C LEU A 99 -5.41 -14.23 0.23
N LYS A 100 -5.62 -13.21 -0.59
CA LYS A 100 -6.67 -12.21 -0.38
C LYS A 100 -8.06 -12.85 -0.42
N ASN A 101 -8.31 -13.71 -1.40
CA ASN A 101 -9.58 -14.42 -1.52
C ASN A 101 -9.79 -15.38 -0.34
N TYR A 102 -8.75 -16.10 0.07
CA TYR A 102 -8.77 -16.94 1.26
C TYR A 102 -9.10 -16.12 2.52
N CYS A 103 -8.41 -15.02 2.73
CA CYS A 103 -8.64 -14.13 3.87
C CYS A 103 -10.11 -13.64 3.92
N PHE A 104 -10.65 -13.20 2.78
CA PHE A 104 -12.04 -12.75 2.74
C PHE A 104 -13.04 -13.90 2.99
N SER A 105 -12.78 -15.09 2.46
CA SER A 105 -13.60 -16.28 2.71
C SER A 105 -13.64 -16.62 4.19
N GLU A 106 -12.49 -16.65 4.86
CA GLU A 106 -12.40 -16.95 6.29
C GLU A 106 -13.05 -15.87 7.16
N LEU A 107 -12.88 -14.59 6.78
CA LEU A 107 -13.60 -13.49 7.45
C LEU A 107 -15.11 -13.63 7.30
N LYS A 108 -15.60 -14.07 6.13
CA LYS A 108 -17.02 -14.27 5.88
C LYS A 108 -17.60 -15.44 6.67
N ASN A 109 -16.80 -16.47 6.95
CA ASN A 109 -17.19 -17.60 7.79
C ASN A 109 -17.48 -17.17 9.25
N ILE A 110 -16.68 -16.22 9.80
CA ILE A 110 -16.86 -15.72 11.16
C ILE A 110 -17.77 -14.48 11.26
N PHE A 111 -17.85 -13.69 10.19
CA PHE A 111 -18.68 -12.50 10.06
C PHE A 111 -19.48 -12.55 8.77
N PRO A 112 -20.66 -13.21 8.74
CA PRO A 112 -21.46 -13.34 7.51
C PRO A 112 -21.81 -11.99 6.85
N ASP A 113 -21.93 -10.92 7.63
CA ASP A 113 -22.26 -9.56 7.19
C ASP A 113 -21.02 -8.70 6.86
N VAL A 114 -19.81 -9.29 6.83
CA VAL A 114 -18.59 -8.55 6.44
C VAL A 114 -18.69 -8.09 4.98
N LYS A 115 -18.30 -6.84 4.72
CA LYS A 115 -18.33 -6.25 3.38
C LYS A 115 -16.93 -5.80 2.97
N ILE A 116 -16.60 -5.95 1.70
CA ILE A 116 -15.42 -5.30 1.12
C ILE A 116 -15.77 -3.85 0.80
N ASN A 117 -14.91 -2.93 1.20
CA ASN A 117 -15.01 -1.52 0.79
C ASN A 117 -14.36 -1.34 -0.58
N GLY A 118 -15.17 -1.01 -1.57
CA GLY A 118 -14.76 -0.80 -2.97
C GLY A 118 -14.91 -2.04 -3.86
N GLU A 119 -14.96 -1.77 -5.17
CA GLU A 119 -15.01 -2.77 -6.23
C GLU A 119 -13.67 -2.83 -6.96
N ASN A 120 -13.31 -3.98 -7.54
CA ASN A 120 -12.07 -4.18 -8.30
C ASN A 120 -10.81 -3.68 -7.57
N THR A 121 -10.74 -3.97 -6.27
CA THR A 121 -9.67 -3.49 -5.40
C THR A 121 -8.34 -4.16 -5.72
N PHE A 122 -7.24 -3.45 -5.43
CA PHE A 122 -5.89 -3.93 -5.72
C PHE A 122 -5.61 -5.30 -5.08
N TYR A 123 -4.86 -6.16 -5.76
CA TYR A 123 -4.72 -7.57 -5.37
C TYR A 123 -4.09 -7.76 -3.99
N ASN A 124 -3.20 -6.89 -3.55
CA ASN A 124 -2.49 -7.00 -2.28
C ASN A 124 -3.15 -6.26 -1.11
N LEU A 125 -4.34 -5.73 -1.33
CA LEU A 125 -5.04 -4.92 -0.33
C LEU A 125 -6.48 -5.40 -0.17
N LEU A 126 -6.86 -5.70 1.06
CA LEU A 126 -8.22 -5.99 1.46
C LEU A 126 -8.66 -4.97 2.50
N ASN A 127 -9.67 -4.17 2.16
CA ASN A 127 -10.31 -3.26 3.09
C ASN A 127 -11.72 -3.79 3.36
N VAL A 128 -11.99 -4.18 4.61
CA VAL A 128 -13.27 -4.77 5.00
C VAL A 128 -13.93 -3.96 6.10
N GLN A 129 -15.24 -3.83 6.00
CA GLN A 129 -16.08 -3.33 7.07
C GLN A 129 -16.53 -4.52 7.94
N LEU A 130 -16.17 -4.48 9.21
CA LEU A 130 -16.55 -5.52 10.17
C LEU A 130 -17.87 -5.17 10.87
N PRO A 131 -18.76 -6.14 11.10
CA PRO A 131 -20.03 -5.93 11.79
C PRO A 131 -19.85 -5.89 13.32
N LEU A 132 -18.91 -5.05 13.78
CA LEU A 132 -18.61 -4.87 15.20
C LEU A 132 -19.23 -3.58 15.74
N SER A 133 -19.50 -3.53 17.06
CA SER A 133 -19.97 -2.33 17.74
C SER A 133 -18.87 -1.27 17.83
N GLU A 134 -19.26 -0.02 18.09
CA GLU A 134 -18.34 1.10 18.24
C GLU A 134 -17.36 0.90 19.41
N GLU A 135 -17.83 0.31 20.53
CA GLU A 135 -16.99 -0.01 21.69
C GLU A 135 -15.87 -0.98 21.35
N LYS A 136 -16.20 -2.09 20.67
CA LYS A 136 -15.22 -3.07 20.18
C LYS A 136 -14.26 -2.48 19.15
N THR A 137 -14.72 -1.53 18.38
CA THR A 137 -13.96 -0.82 17.37
C THR A 137 -12.76 -0.06 17.92
N SER A 138 -12.92 0.58 19.08
CA SER A 138 -11.88 1.45 19.67
C SER A 138 -10.63 0.67 20.07
N MET A 139 -10.81 -0.57 20.55
CA MET A 139 -9.71 -1.43 21.02
C MET A 139 -9.19 -2.42 19.97
N LEU A 140 -9.83 -2.50 18.81
CA LEU A 140 -9.55 -3.53 17.81
C LEU A 140 -8.07 -3.61 17.40
N LEU A 141 -7.46 -2.48 17.01
CA LEU A 141 -6.05 -2.45 16.60
C LEU A 141 -5.11 -2.79 17.75
N PHE A 142 -5.38 -2.29 18.94
CA PHE A 142 -4.59 -2.58 20.13
C PHE A 142 -4.66 -4.08 20.49
N THR A 143 -5.85 -4.67 20.44
CA THR A 143 -6.04 -6.10 20.72
C THR A 143 -5.30 -6.98 19.70
N LEU A 144 -5.31 -6.61 18.41
CA LEU A 144 -4.58 -7.32 17.36
C LEU A 144 -3.07 -7.15 17.52
N ASP A 145 -2.60 -5.93 17.82
CA ASP A 145 -1.17 -5.64 18.05
C ASP A 145 -0.59 -6.43 19.21
N MET A 146 -1.32 -6.53 20.32
CA MET A 146 -0.94 -7.37 21.47
C MET A 146 -0.81 -8.87 21.12
N LYS A 147 -1.46 -9.32 20.05
CA LYS A 147 -1.35 -10.68 19.51
C LYS A 147 -0.31 -10.80 18.40
N GLY A 148 0.50 -9.75 18.18
CA GLY A 148 1.53 -9.71 17.16
C GLY A 148 0.99 -9.51 15.73
N ILE A 149 -0.26 -9.04 15.57
CA ILE A 149 -0.91 -8.86 14.26
C ILE A 149 -0.97 -7.38 13.91
N ALA A 150 -0.17 -6.99 12.90
CA ALA A 150 -0.10 -5.63 12.41
C ALA A 150 -1.05 -5.40 11.24
N VAL A 151 -2.11 -4.66 11.47
CA VAL A 151 -3.09 -4.21 10.46
C VAL A 151 -3.37 -2.72 10.64
N SER A 152 -4.16 -2.12 9.78
CA SER A 152 -4.45 -0.69 9.86
C SER A 152 -5.95 -0.41 9.79
N ARG A 153 -6.34 0.76 10.32
CA ARG A 153 -7.66 1.37 10.12
C ARG A 153 -7.48 2.70 9.39
N GLY A 154 -8.40 3.02 8.48
CA GLY A 154 -8.33 4.29 7.75
C GLY A 154 -7.16 4.39 6.78
N SER A 155 -6.66 5.61 6.54
CA SER A 155 -5.49 5.88 5.70
C SER A 155 -4.18 5.61 6.46
N ALA A 156 -3.12 5.24 5.73
CA ALA A 156 -1.80 4.96 6.32
C ALA A 156 -1.20 6.17 7.05
N CYS A 157 -1.51 7.40 6.58
CA CYS A 157 -1.01 8.64 7.16
C CYS A 157 -1.74 9.06 8.46
N GLN A 158 -2.84 8.39 8.79
CA GLN A 158 -3.66 8.65 9.97
C GLN A 158 -3.64 7.47 10.95
N SER A 159 -2.61 6.63 10.91
CA SER A 159 -2.42 5.55 11.89
C SER A 159 -2.39 6.16 13.29
N GLY A 160 -3.34 5.75 14.15
CA GLY A 160 -3.55 6.34 15.49
C GLY A 160 -4.70 7.35 15.59
N SER A 161 -5.31 7.77 14.47
CA SER A 161 -6.53 8.60 14.50
C SER A 161 -7.78 7.72 14.61
N ILE A 162 -8.66 8.07 15.57
CA ILE A 162 -9.97 7.43 15.73
C ILE A 162 -10.95 7.87 14.62
N LYS A 163 -10.61 8.92 13.86
CA LYS A 163 -11.48 9.47 12.83
C LYS A 163 -11.67 8.49 11.66
N PRO A 164 -12.89 8.35 11.13
CA PRO A 164 -13.16 7.58 9.92
C PRO A 164 -12.31 8.06 8.75
N SER A 165 -12.02 7.16 7.81
CA SER A 165 -11.34 7.54 6.57
C SER A 165 -12.20 8.54 5.78
N HIS A 166 -11.63 9.69 5.45
CA HIS A 166 -12.30 10.67 4.58
C HIS A 166 -12.65 10.09 3.20
N VAL A 167 -11.86 9.13 2.70
CA VAL A 167 -12.13 8.45 1.44
C VAL A 167 -13.37 7.55 1.55
N LEU A 168 -13.45 6.75 2.63
CA LEU A 168 -14.61 5.88 2.84
C LEU A 168 -15.89 6.68 3.10
N ALA A 169 -15.78 7.84 3.75
CA ALA A 169 -16.91 8.71 4.04
C ALA A 169 -17.60 9.29 2.78
N GLU A 170 -16.90 9.31 1.63
CA GLU A 170 -17.47 9.81 0.38
C GLU A 170 -18.45 8.82 -0.29
N PHE A 171 -18.40 7.54 0.04
CA PHE A 171 -19.27 6.53 -0.57
C PHE A 171 -20.00 5.61 0.43
N LEU A 172 -19.61 5.61 1.70
CA LEU A 172 -20.34 4.92 2.76
C LEU A 172 -21.37 5.87 3.40
N SER A 173 -22.49 5.30 3.87
CA SER A 173 -23.45 6.05 4.67
C SER A 173 -22.84 6.50 6.02
N PRO A 174 -23.39 7.55 6.67
CA PRO A 174 -22.95 7.99 7.99
C PRO A 174 -22.99 6.88 9.06
N GLU A 175 -23.90 5.92 8.92
CA GLU A 175 -23.99 4.76 9.84
C GLU A 175 -22.93 3.71 9.53
N GLU A 176 -22.63 3.47 8.27
CA GLU A 176 -21.58 2.55 7.87
C GLU A 176 -20.18 3.06 8.22
N THR A 177 -19.95 4.38 8.15
CA THR A 177 -18.67 4.99 8.54
C THR A 177 -18.35 4.84 10.04
N LYS A 178 -19.35 4.60 10.90
CA LYS A 178 -19.15 4.32 12.34
C LYS A 178 -18.62 2.90 12.58
N LYS A 179 -18.92 1.95 11.69
CA LYS A 179 -18.42 0.58 11.79
C LYS A 179 -16.91 0.53 11.50
N PRO A 180 -16.15 -0.38 12.14
CA PRO A 180 -14.74 -0.47 11.91
C PRO A 180 -14.44 -0.99 10.50
N SER A 181 -13.64 -0.22 9.77
CA SER A 181 -13.02 -0.69 8.54
C SER A 181 -11.59 -1.11 8.83
N LEU A 182 -11.28 -2.37 8.57
CA LEU A 182 -9.95 -2.95 8.74
C LEU A 182 -9.26 -3.04 7.38
N ARG A 183 -8.04 -2.50 7.28
CA ARG A 183 -7.21 -2.59 6.10
C ARG A 183 -6.11 -3.62 6.32
N ILE A 184 -6.18 -4.71 5.59
CA ILE A 184 -5.26 -5.84 5.59
C ILE A 184 -4.39 -5.70 4.33
N SER A 185 -3.08 -5.60 4.50
CA SER A 185 -2.11 -5.53 3.41
C SER A 185 -1.34 -6.83 3.36
N LEU A 186 -1.31 -7.46 2.19
CA LEU A 186 -0.68 -8.76 1.95
C LEU A 186 0.55 -8.62 1.05
N SER A 187 1.49 -9.52 1.21
CA SER A 187 2.67 -9.66 0.37
C SER A 187 3.02 -11.13 0.17
N HIS A 188 4.00 -11.44 -0.67
CA HIS A 188 4.49 -12.80 -0.87
C HIS A 188 5.15 -13.42 0.38
N PHE A 189 5.41 -12.63 1.42
CA PHE A 189 5.91 -13.15 2.71
C PHE A 189 4.79 -13.66 3.62
N ASN A 190 3.53 -13.34 3.34
CA ASN A 190 2.43 -13.83 4.14
C ASN A 190 2.02 -15.24 3.73
N THR A 191 1.49 -15.99 4.69
CA THR A 191 1.02 -17.35 4.50
C THR A 191 -0.46 -17.48 4.87
N LYS A 192 -1.06 -18.65 4.63
CA LYS A 192 -2.43 -18.95 5.09
C LYS A 192 -2.50 -18.99 6.62
N GLU A 193 -1.45 -19.47 7.26
CA GLU A 193 -1.33 -19.52 8.71
C GLU A 193 -1.37 -18.13 9.35
N ASP A 194 -0.79 -17.10 8.71
CA ASP A 194 -0.90 -15.70 9.16
C ASP A 194 -2.35 -15.22 9.11
N ILE A 195 -3.08 -15.63 8.07
CA ILE A 195 -4.50 -15.30 7.92
C ILE A 195 -5.34 -16.02 8.98
N ASP A 196 -5.06 -17.28 9.22
CA ASP A 196 -5.75 -18.07 10.26
C ASP A 196 -5.56 -17.45 11.65
N LEU A 197 -4.34 -16.99 11.96
CA LEU A 197 -4.06 -16.26 13.20
C LEU A 197 -4.85 -14.95 13.30
N LEU A 198 -4.97 -14.19 12.22
CA LEU A 198 -5.80 -12.98 12.18
C LEU A 198 -7.27 -13.31 12.43
N VAL A 199 -7.80 -14.34 11.76
CA VAL A 199 -9.20 -14.77 11.89
C VAL A 199 -9.50 -15.24 13.32
N GLU A 200 -8.63 -16.07 13.91
CA GLU A 200 -8.77 -16.51 15.31
C GLU A 200 -8.71 -15.33 16.29
N ALA A 201 -7.82 -14.37 16.04
CA ALA A 201 -7.76 -13.18 16.87
C ALA A 201 -9.04 -12.35 16.82
N LEU A 202 -9.66 -12.24 15.64
CA LEU A 202 -10.89 -11.49 15.42
C LEU A 202 -12.13 -12.16 16.07
N LYS A 203 -12.15 -13.50 16.24
CA LYS A 203 -13.22 -14.20 16.97
C LYS A 203 -13.32 -13.79 18.44
N THR A 204 -12.22 -13.30 19.01
CA THR A 204 -12.14 -12.94 20.44
C THR A 204 -12.34 -11.44 20.70
N VAL A 205 -12.59 -10.65 19.66
CA VAL A 205 -12.93 -9.21 19.73
C VAL A 205 -14.47 -8.99 19.76
#